data_13d0504c96c3e5a54ce1c36d87066c63
#
_entry.id   13d0504c96c3e5a54ce1c36d87066c63
#
_cell.length_a   1.000
_cell.length_b   1.000
_cell.length_c   1.000
_cell.angle_alpha   90.00
_cell.angle_beta   90.00
_cell.angle_gamma   90.00
#
_symmetry.space_group_name_H-M   'P 1'
#
loop_
_entity.id
_entity.type
_entity.pdbx_description
1 polymer ?
#
loop_
_entity_poly.entity_id
_entity_poly.type
_entity_poly.pdbx_seq_one_letter_code
_entity_poly.pdbx_strand_id
1 'polypeptide(L)'
;GALALNADVSSGSGNITLVAGNGLSIASGVSTITGAGDIFMDAGIGALLQSSTSTTAAGENVRLVATGDVTVAEVIADKISVLSSANIITAPGASLNLSASALRLDAGQAIGTGTDPLTLSVSELSALANTGGIFLSESDDITVSSVEVTTDKVGADATTTPIADSALSDLQSGSNGSIVLSAGGSITLDDGDSDGSVVAADGSGNILLDAAGALALNADVSSGSGNITLIGTSGVSLASSVTAQTAGTGTIDVSSLEGGLTMATDSSITALDGDVVVETSADVRVAGITTNADVSLTSTAGSILDNQADRINVSASSLRFDANAGFGASSNAFDTQVGTVAGRTIDGAVFLQDSADDLIIGSTQASSEVVAADSSITVNAVAPLSGIVSGGADGSIVVTQTTGSLTVDSAAPVSAAGSGNVLLDAAGA
;
A
#
# COMPACT_ATOMS: atom_id res chain seq x y z
N GLY A 1 -29.57 18.75 23.67
CA GLY A 1 -30.45 18.82 22.50
C GLY A 1 -29.66 18.73 21.21
N ALA A 2 -30.34 18.62 20.07
CA ALA A 2 -29.72 18.69 18.76
C ALA A 2 -29.49 20.15 18.32
N LEU A 3 -28.51 20.38 17.45
CA LEU A 3 -28.26 21.66 16.80
C LEU A 3 -28.42 21.47 15.28
N ALA A 4 -29.28 22.30 14.68
CA ALA A 4 -29.48 22.28 13.24
C ALA A 4 -29.14 23.66 12.64
N LEU A 5 -28.22 23.68 11.67
CA LEU A 5 -27.88 24.86 10.91
C LEU A 5 -28.68 24.88 9.61
N ASN A 6 -29.62 25.80 9.50
CA ASN A 6 -30.43 26.04 8.29
C ASN A 6 -30.09 27.36 7.60
N ALA A 7 -29.05 28.03 8.07
CA ALA A 7 -28.47 29.25 7.52
C ALA A 7 -26.98 29.30 7.88
N ASP A 8 -26.23 30.10 7.12
CA ASP A 8 -24.79 30.24 7.28
C ASP A 8 -24.39 30.74 8.67
N VAL A 9 -23.25 30.23 9.15
CA VAL A 9 -22.58 30.68 10.35
C VAL A 9 -21.20 31.17 9.95
N SER A 10 -20.86 32.42 10.23
CA SER A 10 -19.58 32.95 9.81
C SER A 10 -18.91 33.85 10.86
N SER A 11 -17.59 33.84 10.83
CA SER A 11 -16.71 34.76 11.54
C SER A 11 -15.68 35.34 10.60
N GLY A 12 -15.25 36.59 10.79
CA GLY A 12 -14.21 37.18 9.95
C GLY A 12 -12.84 36.56 10.22
N SER A 13 -12.40 36.57 11.46
CA SER A 13 -11.10 36.08 11.91
C SER A 13 -11.16 35.35 13.26
N GLY A 14 -12.33 35.25 13.86
CA GLY A 14 -12.50 34.56 15.15
C GLY A 14 -12.90 33.10 14.95
N ASN A 15 -12.72 32.33 16.01
CA ASN A 15 -13.06 30.91 16.04
C ASN A 15 -14.57 30.67 16.06
N ILE A 16 -15.01 29.56 15.51
CA ILE A 16 -16.41 29.11 15.55
C ILE A 16 -16.48 27.82 16.37
N THR A 17 -17.35 27.78 17.37
CA THR A 17 -17.61 26.58 18.16
C THR A 17 -19.08 26.24 18.11
N LEU A 18 -19.40 25.03 17.63
CA LEU A 18 -20.75 24.48 17.54
C LEU A 18 -20.83 23.22 18.40
N VAL A 19 -21.67 23.24 19.45
CA VAL A 19 -21.79 22.12 20.38
C VAL A 19 -23.26 21.69 20.50
N ALA A 20 -23.49 20.43 20.28
CA ALA A 20 -24.80 19.79 20.49
C ALA A 20 -24.67 18.62 21.46
N GLY A 21 -25.69 18.38 22.28
CA GLY A 21 -25.69 17.20 23.16
C GLY A 21 -26.23 15.93 22.49
N ASN A 22 -26.90 16.05 21.33
CA ASN A 22 -27.56 14.91 20.68
C ASN A 22 -27.70 15.13 19.16
N GLY A 23 -26.57 15.30 18.49
CA GLY A 23 -26.50 15.46 17.06
C GLY A 23 -26.40 16.89 16.55
N LEU A 24 -25.59 17.08 15.51
CA LEU A 24 -25.40 18.33 14.80
C LEU A 24 -25.68 18.09 13.31
N SER A 25 -26.47 18.96 12.68
CA SER A 25 -26.76 18.86 11.27
C SER A 25 -26.56 20.20 10.55
N ILE A 26 -25.96 20.15 9.35
CA ILE A 26 -25.77 21.29 8.46
C ILE A 26 -26.56 21.00 7.19
N ALA A 27 -27.54 21.85 6.89
CA ALA A 27 -28.40 21.69 5.74
C ALA A 27 -27.63 21.91 4.40
N SER A 28 -28.19 21.40 3.31
CA SER A 28 -27.66 21.59 1.96
C SER A 28 -27.52 23.08 1.62
N GLY A 29 -26.40 23.48 1.07
CA GLY A 29 -26.07 24.86 0.70
C GLY A 29 -25.76 25.80 1.88
N VAL A 30 -25.69 25.27 3.10
CA VAL A 30 -25.32 26.05 4.30
C VAL A 30 -23.83 25.96 4.53
N SER A 31 -23.23 27.10 4.83
CA SER A 31 -21.78 27.22 5.06
C SER A 31 -21.47 27.56 6.53
N THR A 32 -20.40 26.96 7.05
CA THR A 32 -19.76 27.37 8.30
C THR A 32 -18.35 27.85 7.99
N ILE A 33 -18.08 29.16 8.06
CA ILE A 33 -16.84 29.73 7.51
C ILE A 33 -16.20 30.71 8.49
N THR A 34 -14.88 30.56 8.68
CA THR A 34 -14.04 31.59 9.31
C THR A 34 -12.80 31.88 8.44
N GLY A 35 -12.42 33.15 8.34
CA GLY A 35 -11.33 33.59 7.46
C GLY A 35 -9.93 33.33 8.01
N ALA A 36 -9.77 33.32 9.36
CA ALA A 36 -8.45 33.16 9.99
C ALA A 36 -8.54 32.53 11.40
N GLY A 37 -9.57 31.76 11.67
CA GLY A 37 -9.76 31.08 12.94
C GLY A 37 -10.03 29.60 12.76
N ASP A 38 -10.24 28.94 13.87
CA ASP A 38 -10.57 27.51 13.95
C ASP A 38 -12.08 27.27 13.92
N ILE A 39 -12.47 26.07 13.50
CA ILE A 39 -13.83 25.58 13.64
C ILE A 39 -13.83 24.30 14.48
N PHE A 40 -14.54 24.34 15.60
CA PHE A 40 -14.77 23.21 16.49
C PHE A 40 -16.24 22.80 16.45
N MET A 41 -16.54 21.55 16.06
CA MET A 41 -17.88 20.99 16.04
C MET A 41 -17.94 19.73 16.89
N ASP A 42 -18.90 19.68 17.82
CA ASP A 42 -19.15 18.53 18.70
C ASP A 42 -20.63 18.19 18.68
N ALA A 43 -20.96 17.03 18.13
CA ALA A 43 -22.33 16.51 18.04
C ALA A 43 -22.79 15.75 19.31
N GLY A 44 -21.93 15.60 20.31
CA GLY A 44 -22.20 14.87 21.54
C GLY A 44 -22.48 13.39 21.29
N ILE A 45 -23.58 12.87 21.87
CA ILE A 45 -23.93 11.45 21.72
C ILE A 45 -24.62 11.10 20.38
N GLY A 46 -24.91 12.09 19.54
CA GLY A 46 -25.55 11.91 18.23
C GLY A 46 -24.51 11.89 17.07
N ALA A 47 -25.04 11.91 15.86
CA ALA A 47 -24.27 12.03 14.63
C ALA A 47 -23.96 13.50 14.29
N LEU A 48 -22.87 13.72 13.53
CA LEU A 48 -22.59 14.95 12.83
C LEU A 48 -22.92 14.74 11.35
N LEU A 49 -23.91 15.48 10.83
CA LEU A 49 -24.39 15.34 9.46
C LEU A 49 -24.13 16.61 8.67
N GLN A 50 -23.23 16.53 7.71
CA GLN A 50 -23.11 17.53 6.66
C GLN A 50 -23.88 17.06 5.42
N SER A 51 -24.77 17.88 4.88
CA SER A 51 -25.48 17.56 3.65
C SER A 51 -24.61 17.86 2.43
N SER A 52 -24.88 17.19 1.32
CA SER A 52 -24.00 17.08 0.14
C SER A 52 -23.38 18.36 -0.44
N THR A 53 -24.01 19.51 -0.22
CA THR A 53 -23.51 20.81 -0.73
C THR A 53 -23.24 21.79 0.41
N SER A 54 -23.12 21.30 1.66
CA SER A 54 -22.67 22.13 2.76
C SER A 54 -21.16 22.25 2.76
N THR A 55 -20.64 23.40 3.20
CA THR A 55 -19.21 23.66 3.27
C THR A 55 -18.82 24.08 4.68
N THR A 56 -17.75 23.49 5.18
CA THR A 56 -17.07 23.94 6.40
C THR A 56 -15.67 24.40 6.00
N ALA A 57 -15.35 25.70 6.20
CA ALA A 57 -14.05 26.24 5.82
C ALA A 57 -13.45 27.09 6.94
N ALA A 58 -12.26 26.70 7.39
CA ALA A 58 -11.47 27.43 8.38
C ALA A 58 -10.19 27.98 7.74
N GLY A 59 -9.77 29.15 8.17
CA GLY A 59 -8.47 29.68 7.81
C GLY A 59 -7.31 28.99 8.52
N GLU A 60 -7.58 28.33 9.65
CA GLU A 60 -6.65 27.48 10.39
C GLU A 60 -7.16 26.05 10.45
N ASN A 61 -7.61 25.55 11.62
CA ASN A 61 -7.90 24.13 11.79
C ASN A 61 -9.40 23.84 11.93
N VAL A 62 -9.78 22.61 11.57
CA VAL A 62 -11.14 22.08 11.78
C VAL A 62 -11.07 20.81 12.62
N ARG A 63 -11.93 20.76 13.66
CA ARG A 63 -12.16 19.56 14.46
C ARG A 63 -13.64 19.17 14.44
N LEU A 64 -13.92 17.96 13.97
CA LEU A 64 -15.27 17.37 13.93
C LEU A 64 -15.33 16.18 14.88
N VAL A 65 -16.30 16.18 15.82
CA VAL A 65 -16.42 15.11 16.80
C VAL A 65 -17.87 14.65 16.92
N ALA A 66 -18.07 13.32 16.98
CA ALA A 66 -19.36 12.71 17.27
C ALA A 66 -19.19 11.34 17.95
N THR A 67 -20.17 10.95 18.77
CA THR A 67 -20.28 9.55 19.21
C THR A 67 -20.97 8.68 18.15
N GLY A 68 -21.88 9.24 17.36
CA GLY A 68 -22.45 8.61 16.17
C GLY A 68 -21.59 8.85 14.93
N ASP A 69 -22.13 8.53 13.77
CA ASP A 69 -21.44 8.75 12.49
C ASP A 69 -21.08 10.23 12.25
N VAL A 70 -19.94 10.46 11.62
CA VAL A 70 -19.60 11.75 11.03
C VAL A 70 -19.76 11.62 9.51
N THR A 71 -20.76 12.31 8.97
CA THR A 71 -20.97 12.41 7.52
C THR A 71 -20.35 13.71 7.02
N VAL A 72 -19.37 13.59 6.11
CA VAL A 72 -18.53 14.69 5.64
C VAL A 72 -18.94 15.09 4.21
N ALA A 73 -19.27 16.38 4.02
CA ALA A 73 -19.45 16.95 2.68
C ALA A 73 -18.14 17.60 2.21
N GLU A 74 -18.02 18.92 2.33
CA GLU A 74 -16.78 19.63 1.98
C GLU A 74 -16.22 20.31 3.24
N VAL A 75 -15.00 19.94 3.61
CA VAL A 75 -14.25 20.57 4.71
C VAL A 75 -12.90 21.02 4.22
N ILE A 76 -12.58 22.31 4.41
CA ILE A 76 -11.34 22.93 3.97
C ILE A 76 -10.67 23.61 5.17
N ALA A 77 -9.41 23.29 5.44
CA ALA A 77 -8.64 23.89 6.52
C ALA A 77 -7.13 23.70 6.31
N ASP A 78 -6.29 24.30 7.15
CA ASP A 78 -4.87 23.94 7.18
C ASP A 78 -4.71 22.51 7.72
N LYS A 79 -5.29 22.23 8.89
CA LYS A 79 -5.33 20.86 9.42
C LYS A 79 -6.77 20.45 9.79
N ILE A 80 -7.06 19.18 9.58
CA ILE A 80 -8.37 18.60 9.89
C ILE A 80 -8.21 17.41 10.82
N SER A 81 -9.02 17.36 11.89
CA SER A 81 -9.20 16.18 12.73
C SER A 81 -10.67 15.78 12.74
N VAL A 82 -10.96 14.53 12.40
CA VAL A 82 -12.30 13.95 12.45
C VAL A 82 -12.30 12.76 13.40
N LEU A 83 -13.12 12.82 14.44
CA LEU A 83 -13.26 11.79 15.45
C LEU A 83 -14.70 11.27 15.48
N SER A 84 -14.88 9.98 15.28
CA SER A 84 -16.17 9.31 15.37
C SER A 84 -16.03 8.05 16.22
N SER A 85 -16.95 7.81 17.17
CA SER A 85 -17.00 6.48 17.82
C SER A 85 -17.71 5.42 16.94
N ALA A 86 -18.26 5.84 15.79
CA ALA A 86 -18.87 4.98 14.78
C ALA A 86 -18.13 5.15 13.44
N ASN A 87 -18.79 5.53 12.35
CA ASN A 87 -18.18 5.65 11.04
C ASN A 87 -17.86 7.10 10.67
N ILE A 88 -16.85 7.28 9.82
CA ILE A 88 -16.61 8.52 9.06
C ILE A 88 -16.96 8.23 7.61
N ILE A 89 -17.98 8.88 7.07
CA ILE A 89 -18.56 8.56 5.76
C ILE A 89 -18.74 9.80 4.88
N THR A 90 -18.75 9.58 3.58
CA THR A 90 -19.01 10.61 2.58
C THR A 90 -20.48 11.06 2.60
N ALA A 91 -20.73 12.35 2.46
CA ALA A 91 -22.06 12.85 2.19
C ALA A 91 -22.49 12.52 0.75
N PRO A 92 -23.70 11.98 0.51
CA PRO A 92 -24.11 11.53 -0.80
C PRO A 92 -23.96 12.63 -1.87
N GLY A 93 -23.14 12.38 -2.91
CA GLY A 93 -22.91 13.30 -4.02
C GLY A 93 -21.85 14.38 -3.76
N ALA A 94 -21.12 14.33 -2.65
CA ALA A 94 -19.93 15.15 -2.47
C ALA A 94 -18.84 14.68 -3.44
N SER A 95 -18.13 15.62 -4.06
CA SER A 95 -17.05 15.33 -5.03
C SER A 95 -15.65 15.43 -4.39
N LEU A 96 -15.53 16.18 -3.30
CA LEU A 96 -14.35 16.30 -2.47
C LEU A 96 -14.85 16.42 -1.02
N ASN A 97 -14.31 15.61 -0.15
CA ASN A 97 -14.71 15.61 1.25
C ASN A 97 -13.79 16.47 2.11
N LEU A 98 -12.47 16.26 2.00
CA LEU A 98 -11.50 16.84 2.90
C LEU A 98 -10.32 17.43 2.11
N SER A 99 -10.02 18.72 2.35
CA SER A 99 -8.89 19.42 1.75
C SER A 99 -8.07 20.10 2.84
N ALA A 100 -6.81 19.70 3.02
CA ALA A 100 -5.94 20.20 4.08
C ALA A 100 -4.46 19.96 3.78
N SER A 101 -3.56 20.60 4.53
CA SER A 101 -2.14 20.21 4.56
C SER A 101 -1.95 18.90 5.33
N ALA A 102 -2.72 18.68 6.41
CA ALA A 102 -2.65 17.44 7.20
C ALA A 102 -4.03 16.99 7.69
N LEU A 103 -4.26 15.68 7.64
CA LEU A 103 -5.54 15.04 7.98
C LEU A 103 -5.35 13.91 8.98
N ARG A 104 -6.11 13.98 10.09
CA ARG A 104 -6.21 12.94 11.11
C ARG A 104 -7.63 12.39 11.13
N LEU A 105 -7.79 11.09 10.90
CA LEU A 105 -9.07 10.38 10.93
C LEU A 105 -9.05 9.30 12.01
N ASP A 106 -10.01 9.31 12.91
CA ASP A 106 -10.11 8.34 14.02
C ASP A 106 -11.54 7.84 14.13
N ALA A 107 -11.78 6.62 13.68
CA ALA A 107 -13.10 6.00 13.66
C ALA A 107 -13.18 4.76 14.56
N GLY A 108 -14.25 4.67 15.35
CA GLY A 108 -14.56 3.45 16.10
C GLY A 108 -14.96 2.28 15.20
N GLN A 109 -15.43 2.58 13.98
CA GLN A 109 -15.80 1.58 12.98
C GLN A 109 -15.03 1.80 11.68
N ALA A 110 -15.67 2.22 10.60
CA ALA A 110 -15.05 2.35 9.29
C ALA A 110 -14.83 3.81 8.86
N ILE A 111 -13.90 4.00 7.92
CA ILE A 111 -13.61 5.26 7.23
C ILE A 111 -13.87 5.05 5.75
N GLY A 112 -14.89 5.73 5.20
CA GLY A 112 -15.36 5.46 3.84
C GLY A 112 -15.93 4.06 3.65
N THR A 113 -16.22 3.71 2.41
CA THR A 113 -16.60 2.35 2.00
C THR A 113 -15.98 2.03 0.64
N GLY A 114 -15.87 0.75 0.26
CA GLY A 114 -15.34 0.37 -1.05
C GLY A 114 -16.13 0.92 -2.25
N THR A 115 -17.42 1.23 -2.06
CA THR A 115 -18.27 1.83 -3.11
C THR A 115 -18.36 3.36 -3.04
N ASP A 116 -17.96 3.94 -1.91
CA ASP A 116 -18.04 5.38 -1.63
C ASP A 116 -16.87 5.78 -0.70
N PRO A 117 -15.63 5.80 -1.23
CA PRO A 117 -14.45 6.18 -0.45
C PRO A 117 -14.50 7.66 -0.07
N LEU A 118 -13.84 8.06 1.00
CA LEU A 118 -13.59 9.47 1.27
C LEU A 118 -12.63 10.03 0.22
N THR A 119 -13.04 11.14 -0.41
CA THR A 119 -12.24 11.85 -1.41
C THR A 119 -11.43 12.96 -0.76
N LEU A 120 -10.15 12.95 -0.99
CA LEU A 120 -9.16 13.78 -0.30
C LEU A 120 -8.37 14.65 -1.28
N SER A 121 -7.87 15.77 -0.77
CA SER A 121 -6.78 16.57 -1.34
C SER A 121 -5.93 17.04 -0.17
N VAL A 122 -5.00 16.18 0.28
CA VAL A 122 -4.20 16.39 1.50
C VAL A 122 -2.74 15.98 1.28
N SER A 123 -1.80 16.66 1.95
CA SER A 123 -0.38 16.33 1.82
C SER A 123 0.07 15.27 2.82
N GLU A 124 -0.49 15.27 4.04
CA GLU A 124 -0.17 14.33 5.11
C GLU A 124 -1.43 13.67 5.66
N LEU A 125 -1.34 12.39 5.97
CA LEU A 125 -2.47 11.57 6.41
C LEU A 125 -2.08 10.62 7.54
N SER A 126 -2.97 10.51 8.54
CA SER A 126 -3.05 9.37 9.45
C SER A 126 -4.50 8.93 9.64
N ALA A 127 -4.74 7.62 9.73
CA ALA A 127 -6.11 7.10 9.87
C ALA A 127 -6.17 5.81 10.69
N LEU A 128 -7.10 5.75 11.63
CA LEU A 128 -7.41 4.57 12.44
C LEU A 128 -8.88 4.20 12.30
N ALA A 129 -9.15 2.94 11.94
CA ALA A 129 -10.47 2.34 11.94
C ALA A 129 -10.47 1.11 12.87
N ASN A 130 -11.10 1.19 14.05
CA ASN A 130 -10.95 0.16 15.08
C ASN A 130 -11.63 -1.17 14.76
N THR A 131 -12.73 -1.17 14.01
CA THR A 131 -13.48 -2.42 13.71
C THR A 131 -13.90 -2.56 12.25
N GLY A 132 -13.52 -1.63 11.39
CA GLY A 132 -13.87 -1.62 9.97
C GLY A 132 -12.68 -1.29 9.07
N GLY A 133 -12.95 -1.14 7.79
CA GLY A 133 -11.93 -0.79 6.80
C GLY A 133 -11.71 0.71 6.64
N ILE A 134 -10.65 1.04 5.93
CA ILE A 134 -10.27 2.40 5.51
C ILE A 134 -10.31 2.43 3.99
N PHE A 135 -11.11 3.34 3.41
CA PHE A 135 -11.27 3.49 1.96
C PHE A 135 -11.11 4.97 1.60
N LEU A 136 -9.98 5.29 0.97
CA LEU A 136 -9.56 6.66 0.69
C LEU A 136 -9.15 6.83 -0.78
N SER A 137 -9.53 7.95 -1.36
CA SER A 137 -9.13 8.36 -2.71
C SER A 137 -8.53 9.75 -2.64
N GLU A 138 -7.21 9.85 -2.84
CA GLU A 138 -6.46 11.10 -2.87
C GLU A 138 -6.32 11.61 -4.31
N SER A 139 -6.35 12.93 -4.50
CA SER A 139 -6.31 13.55 -5.83
C SER A 139 -4.91 13.69 -6.43
N ASP A 140 -3.88 13.79 -5.59
CA ASP A 140 -2.49 14.04 -5.99
C ASP A 140 -1.48 13.24 -5.15
N ASP A 141 -0.33 13.81 -4.79
CA ASP A 141 0.69 13.15 -3.98
C ASP A 141 0.28 13.12 -2.50
N ILE A 142 0.56 12.02 -1.81
CA ILE A 142 0.26 11.87 -0.38
C ILE A 142 1.39 11.22 0.40
N THR A 143 1.60 11.72 1.63
CA THR A 143 2.48 11.06 2.61
C THR A 143 1.63 10.54 3.77
N VAL A 144 1.76 9.26 4.07
CA VAL A 144 1.26 8.68 5.32
C VAL A 144 2.33 8.88 6.39
N SER A 145 1.99 9.53 7.49
CA SER A 145 2.90 9.87 8.57
C SER A 145 2.13 10.14 9.87
N SER A 146 2.72 10.83 10.83
CA SER A 146 2.08 11.22 12.09
C SER A 146 1.43 12.58 11.99
N VAL A 147 0.13 12.68 12.34
CA VAL A 147 -0.64 13.93 12.32
C VAL A 147 -1.19 14.27 13.70
N GLU A 148 -0.87 15.48 14.16
CA GLU A 148 -1.41 16.12 15.36
C GLU A 148 -2.19 17.39 14.99
N VAL A 149 -3.37 17.58 15.59
CA VAL A 149 -4.22 18.76 15.34
C VAL A 149 -4.64 19.41 16.65
N THR A 150 -4.46 20.72 16.73
CA THR A 150 -4.97 21.52 17.85
C THR A 150 -5.98 22.53 17.32
N THR A 151 -7.13 22.65 17.98
CA THR A 151 -8.23 23.53 17.58
C THR A 151 -8.68 24.35 18.78
N ASP A 152 -8.85 25.64 18.62
CA ASP A 152 -9.33 26.54 19.67
C ASP A 152 -10.85 26.46 19.85
N LYS A 153 -11.30 26.04 21.02
CA LYS A 153 -12.71 26.01 21.42
C LYS A 153 -13.12 27.29 22.13
N VAL A 154 -14.19 27.92 21.66
CA VAL A 154 -14.76 29.12 22.30
C VAL A 154 -15.61 28.74 23.51
N GLY A 155 -15.32 29.32 24.67
CA GLY A 155 -16.05 29.17 25.91
C GLY A 155 -17.25 30.13 26.02
N ALA A 156 -18.08 29.92 27.05
CA ALA A 156 -19.27 30.75 27.31
C ALA A 156 -18.95 32.21 27.67
N ASP A 157 -17.71 32.49 28.04
CA ASP A 157 -17.19 33.84 28.33
C ASP A 157 -16.48 34.48 27.12
N ALA A 158 -16.63 33.83 25.95
CA ALA A 158 -15.95 34.20 24.70
C ALA A 158 -14.39 34.11 24.73
N THR A 159 -13.82 33.47 25.73
CA THR A 159 -12.40 33.11 25.71
C THR A 159 -12.20 31.82 24.92
N THR A 160 -10.98 31.58 24.45
CA THR A 160 -10.62 30.35 23.73
C THR A 160 -9.77 29.43 24.60
N THR A 161 -9.94 28.14 24.39
CA THR A 161 -9.14 27.09 25.03
C THR A 161 -8.69 26.11 23.94
N PRO A 162 -7.38 25.86 23.81
CA PRO A 162 -6.87 24.88 22.84
C PRO A 162 -7.29 23.46 23.23
N ILE A 163 -7.79 22.73 22.26
CA ILE A 163 -8.10 21.29 22.34
C ILE A 163 -7.18 20.58 21.38
N ALA A 164 -6.25 19.82 21.91
CA ALA A 164 -5.31 19.03 21.13
C ALA A 164 -5.80 17.57 20.99
N ASP A 165 -5.84 17.08 19.76
CA ASP A 165 -5.90 15.66 19.47
C ASP A 165 -4.46 15.16 19.37
N SER A 166 -4.13 14.14 20.18
CA SER A 166 -2.78 13.54 20.16
C SER A 166 -2.40 13.09 18.77
N ALA A 167 -1.12 13.07 18.50
CA ALA A 167 -0.60 12.50 17.28
C ALA A 167 -1.19 11.11 17.05
N LEU A 168 -1.67 10.88 15.84
CA LEU A 168 -2.04 9.60 15.28
C LEU A 168 -1.05 9.32 14.17
N SER A 169 -0.50 8.12 14.13
CA SER A 169 0.39 7.67 13.06
C SER A 169 -0.29 6.61 12.21
N ASP A 170 0.14 6.46 10.97
CA ASP A 170 -0.12 5.33 10.11
C ASP A 170 -1.56 5.20 9.57
N LEU A 171 -1.75 4.16 8.77
CA LEU A 171 -3.06 3.62 8.39
C LEU A 171 -3.27 2.29 9.11
N GLN A 172 -4.17 2.26 10.07
CA GLN A 172 -4.42 1.06 10.86
C GLN A 172 -5.89 0.66 10.82
N SER A 173 -6.18 -0.61 10.50
CA SER A 173 -7.52 -1.17 10.55
C SER A 173 -7.58 -2.41 11.44
N GLY A 174 -8.61 -2.49 12.29
CA GLY A 174 -8.84 -3.64 13.16
C GLY A 174 -9.90 -4.59 12.60
N SER A 175 -10.05 -5.75 13.24
CA SER A 175 -11.19 -6.69 13.04
C SER A 175 -11.43 -7.10 11.59
N ASN A 176 -10.39 -7.45 10.84
CA ASN A 176 -10.45 -7.83 9.41
C ASN A 176 -10.82 -6.67 8.46
N GLY A 177 -10.67 -5.43 8.89
CA GLY A 177 -10.89 -4.27 8.04
C GLY A 177 -9.84 -4.17 6.95
N SER A 178 -10.25 -3.97 5.69
CA SER A 178 -9.31 -3.73 4.59
C SER A 178 -8.85 -2.27 4.57
N ILE A 179 -7.65 -2.03 4.06
CA ILE A 179 -7.10 -0.69 3.83
C ILE A 179 -6.95 -0.49 2.33
N VAL A 180 -7.62 0.52 1.79
CA VAL A 180 -7.53 0.92 0.40
C VAL A 180 -7.16 2.40 0.35
N LEU A 181 -6.01 2.70 -0.21
CA LEU A 181 -5.56 4.05 -0.51
C LEU A 181 -5.18 4.12 -1.99
N SER A 182 -5.95 4.89 -2.76
CA SER A 182 -5.63 5.21 -4.15
C SER A 182 -5.26 6.68 -4.27
N ALA A 183 -4.15 6.99 -4.94
CA ALA A 183 -3.68 8.36 -5.13
C ALA A 183 -3.50 8.69 -6.62
N GLY A 184 -3.94 9.88 -7.02
CA GLY A 184 -3.71 10.44 -8.35
C GLY A 184 -2.26 10.83 -8.62
N GLY A 185 -1.40 10.84 -7.60
CA GLY A 185 0.02 11.07 -7.63
C GLY A 185 0.82 9.95 -6.98
N SER A 186 1.89 10.29 -6.28
CA SER A 186 2.74 9.35 -5.56
C SER A 186 2.23 9.09 -4.15
N ILE A 187 2.49 7.89 -3.63
CA ILE A 187 2.28 7.54 -2.22
C ILE A 187 3.66 7.36 -1.56
N THR A 188 3.88 8.09 -0.48
CA THR A 188 5.04 7.90 0.41
C THR A 188 4.57 7.43 1.78
N LEU A 189 5.16 6.35 2.25
CA LEU A 189 4.82 5.73 3.53
C LEU A 189 5.98 5.93 4.50
N ASP A 190 5.85 6.86 5.43
CA ASP A 190 6.87 7.20 6.42
C ASP A 190 6.44 6.77 7.83
N ASP A 191 7.36 6.16 8.57
CA ASP A 191 7.18 5.84 9.98
C ASP A 191 7.10 7.13 10.82
N GLY A 192 5.90 7.47 11.22
CA GLY A 192 5.61 8.73 11.92
C GLY A 192 5.90 8.70 13.41
N ASP A 193 6.00 7.53 14.06
CA ASP A 193 6.17 7.38 15.51
C ASP A 193 7.35 6.49 15.92
N SER A 194 8.09 5.98 14.95
CA SER A 194 9.31 5.16 15.12
C SER A 194 9.03 3.77 15.68
N ASP A 195 7.86 3.20 15.39
CA ASP A 195 7.54 1.80 15.73
C ASP A 195 7.89 0.81 14.60
N GLY A 196 8.24 1.32 13.41
CA GLY A 196 8.64 0.59 12.22
C GLY A 196 7.49 0.22 11.28
N SER A 197 6.23 0.47 11.65
CA SER A 197 5.03 0.17 10.86
C SER A 197 4.46 1.44 10.24
N VAL A 198 3.75 1.35 9.13
CA VAL A 198 3.01 2.48 8.53
C VAL A 198 1.65 2.07 7.98
N VAL A 199 1.47 0.83 7.56
CA VAL A 199 0.17 0.31 7.13
C VAL A 199 -0.05 -1.06 7.75
N ALA A 200 -1.09 -1.19 8.57
CA ALA A 200 -1.40 -2.44 9.26
C ALA A 200 -2.89 -2.78 9.17
N ALA A 201 -3.20 -3.86 8.45
CA ALA A 201 -4.55 -4.45 8.41
C ALA A 201 -4.59 -5.69 9.29
N ASP A 202 -5.45 -5.68 10.33
CA ASP A 202 -5.57 -6.81 11.25
C ASP A 202 -6.37 -7.97 10.65
N GLY A 203 -6.09 -9.18 11.12
CA GLY A 203 -6.80 -10.39 10.73
C GLY A 203 -6.71 -10.70 9.23
N SER A 204 -7.84 -10.79 8.54
CA SER A 204 -7.91 -11.05 7.09
C SER A 204 -8.12 -9.78 6.24
N GLY A 205 -7.85 -8.60 6.79
CA GLY A 205 -7.97 -7.34 6.07
C GLY A 205 -7.03 -7.27 4.87
N ASN A 206 -7.55 -6.99 3.68
CA ASN A 206 -6.74 -6.78 2.48
C ASN A 206 -6.13 -5.39 2.45
N ILE A 207 -5.00 -5.22 1.77
CA ILE A 207 -4.35 -3.94 1.55
C ILE A 207 -4.23 -3.67 0.05
N LEU A 208 -4.70 -2.50 -0.38
CA LEU A 208 -4.41 -1.91 -1.68
C LEU A 208 -3.74 -0.55 -1.48
N LEU A 209 -2.54 -0.40 -2.02
CA LEU A 209 -1.86 0.88 -2.17
C LEU A 209 -1.65 1.11 -3.66
N ASP A 210 -2.39 2.05 -4.25
CA ASP A 210 -2.43 2.30 -5.69
C ASP A 210 -2.03 3.75 -6.00
N ALA A 211 -0.78 3.94 -6.44
CA ALA A 211 -0.20 5.22 -6.80
C ALA A 211 -0.14 5.38 -8.31
N ALA A 212 -0.82 6.39 -8.87
CA ALA A 212 -0.63 6.77 -10.27
C ALA A 212 0.78 7.32 -10.55
N GLY A 213 1.52 7.72 -9.52
CA GLY A 213 2.95 8.04 -9.51
C GLY A 213 3.80 6.89 -9.01
N ALA A 214 4.76 7.18 -8.15
CA ALA A 214 5.61 6.20 -7.48
C ALA A 214 5.01 5.77 -6.13
N LEU A 215 5.26 4.52 -5.74
CA LEU A 215 4.95 4.01 -4.40
C LEU A 215 6.26 3.76 -3.64
N ALA A 216 6.47 4.52 -2.56
CA ALA A 216 7.66 4.42 -1.72
C ALA A 216 7.30 3.92 -0.31
N LEU A 217 7.81 2.75 0.06
CA LEU A 217 7.68 2.17 1.39
C LEU A 217 8.96 2.49 2.19
N ASN A 218 8.85 3.41 3.16
CA ASN A 218 9.95 3.72 4.09
C ASN A 218 9.70 3.12 5.49
N ALA A 219 8.58 2.41 5.67
CA ALA A 219 8.25 1.61 6.85
C ALA A 219 7.41 0.41 6.44
N ASP A 220 7.15 -0.50 7.39
CA ASP A 220 6.55 -1.80 7.12
C ASP A 220 5.07 -1.71 6.73
N VAL A 221 4.68 -2.55 5.78
CA VAL A 221 3.30 -2.78 5.37
C VAL A 221 2.92 -4.21 5.74
N SER A 222 1.89 -4.38 6.55
CA SER A 222 1.53 -5.70 7.06
C SER A 222 0.03 -6.01 7.01
N SER A 223 -0.31 -7.24 6.65
CA SER A 223 -1.63 -7.83 6.84
C SER A 223 -1.53 -9.09 7.68
N GLY A 224 -2.54 -9.37 8.51
CA GLY A 224 -2.59 -10.61 9.29
C GLY A 224 -2.65 -11.84 8.39
N SER A 225 -3.62 -11.92 7.49
CA SER A 225 -3.75 -13.03 6.52
C SER A 225 -4.46 -12.59 5.23
N GLY A 226 -4.72 -11.31 5.06
CA GLY A 226 -5.27 -10.74 3.83
C GLY A 226 -4.21 -10.58 2.74
N ASN A 227 -4.67 -10.26 1.55
CA ASN A 227 -3.80 -10.03 0.40
C ASN A 227 -3.26 -8.60 0.39
N ILE A 228 -2.06 -8.42 -0.16
CA ILE A 228 -1.43 -7.11 -0.32
C ILE A 228 -1.22 -6.87 -1.81
N THR A 229 -1.71 -5.74 -2.30
CA THR A 229 -1.48 -5.26 -3.66
C THR A 229 -0.78 -3.90 -3.61
N LEU A 230 0.40 -3.82 -4.20
CA LEU A 230 1.25 -2.64 -4.25
C LEU A 230 1.40 -2.20 -5.71
N ILE A 231 0.83 -1.06 -6.06
CA ILE A 231 0.87 -0.50 -7.42
C ILE A 231 1.58 0.85 -7.37
N GLY A 232 2.64 0.98 -8.15
CA GLY A 232 3.27 2.26 -8.42
C GLY A 232 3.52 2.40 -9.91
N THR A 233 2.72 3.22 -10.62
CA THR A 233 2.84 3.33 -12.08
C THR A 233 4.27 3.67 -12.50
N SER A 234 4.93 4.59 -11.80
CA SER A 234 6.31 5.01 -12.08
C SER A 234 7.38 4.17 -11.35
N GLY A 235 6.99 3.21 -10.52
CA GLY A 235 7.88 2.32 -9.79
C GLY A 235 7.43 2.08 -8.35
N VAL A 236 7.89 0.96 -7.79
CA VAL A 236 7.72 0.59 -6.39
C VAL A 236 9.09 0.48 -5.74
N SER A 237 9.26 1.09 -4.57
CA SER A 237 10.51 1.02 -3.81
C SER A 237 10.28 0.66 -2.34
N LEU A 238 11.14 -0.23 -1.83
CA LEU A 238 11.24 -0.54 -0.40
C LEU A 238 12.58 -0.02 0.11
N ALA A 239 12.54 0.81 1.15
CA ALA A 239 13.75 1.30 1.82
C ALA A 239 14.47 0.16 2.58
N SER A 240 15.68 0.44 3.04
CA SER A 240 16.48 -0.56 3.79
C SER A 240 15.76 -1.04 5.04
N SER A 241 15.77 -2.35 5.24
CA SER A 241 15.13 -3.05 6.37
C SER A 241 13.59 -2.99 6.40
N VAL A 242 12.94 -2.45 5.37
CA VAL A 242 11.48 -2.40 5.26
C VAL A 242 10.94 -3.74 4.79
N THR A 243 9.81 -4.14 5.37
CA THR A 243 9.13 -5.39 5.03
C THR A 243 7.69 -5.13 4.55
N ALA A 244 7.33 -5.73 3.42
CA ALA A 244 5.93 -5.92 3.04
C ALA A 244 5.54 -7.37 3.35
N GLN A 245 4.57 -7.60 4.27
CA GLN A 245 4.33 -8.95 4.77
C GLN A 245 2.86 -9.31 4.96
N THR A 246 2.53 -10.57 4.68
CA THR A 246 1.27 -11.19 5.06
C THR A 246 1.49 -12.58 5.64
N ALA A 247 0.65 -12.97 6.60
CA ALA A 247 0.64 -14.30 7.18
C ALA A 247 -0.43 -15.20 6.51
N GLY A 248 -0.45 -16.47 6.87
CA GLY A 248 -1.41 -17.43 6.32
C GLY A 248 -1.28 -17.60 4.81
N THR A 249 -2.40 -17.68 4.10
CA THR A 249 -2.45 -17.88 2.64
C THR A 249 -2.59 -16.58 1.84
N GLY A 250 -2.48 -15.43 2.49
CA GLY A 250 -2.50 -14.13 1.80
C GLY A 250 -1.38 -14.04 0.76
N THR A 251 -1.69 -13.49 -0.41
CA THR A 251 -0.74 -13.31 -1.50
C THR A 251 -0.22 -11.86 -1.54
N ILE A 252 0.94 -11.66 -2.16
CA ILE A 252 1.46 -10.31 -2.40
C ILE A 252 1.63 -10.11 -3.91
N ASP A 253 0.97 -9.07 -4.42
CA ASP A 253 1.09 -8.63 -5.81
C ASP A 253 1.78 -7.27 -5.87
N VAL A 254 2.83 -7.16 -6.69
CA VAL A 254 3.57 -5.90 -6.92
C VAL A 254 3.56 -5.59 -8.39
N SER A 255 3.00 -4.45 -8.76
CA SER A 255 2.84 -4.05 -10.16
C SER A 255 3.40 -2.65 -10.44
N SER A 256 4.11 -2.50 -11.58
CA SER A 256 4.54 -1.21 -12.09
C SER A 256 4.50 -1.15 -13.62
N LEU A 257 3.66 -0.25 -14.16
CA LEU A 257 3.42 -0.15 -15.60
C LEU A 257 4.55 0.54 -16.37
N GLU A 258 5.20 1.53 -15.78
CA GLU A 258 6.23 2.36 -16.43
C GLU A 258 7.58 2.30 -15.71
N GLY A 259 7.59 1.79 -14.48
CA GLY A 259 8.78 1.67 -13.63
C GLY A 259 9.19 0.24 -13.35
N GLY A 260 10.01 0.07 -12.33
CA GLY A 260 10.49 -1.20 -11.82
C GLY A 260 10.18 -1.39 -10.33
N LEU A 261 10.66 -2.51 -9.79
CA LEU A 261 10.75 -2.73 -8.36
C LEU A 261 12.20 -2.52 -7.91
N THR A 262 12.38 -1.71 -6.87
CA THR A 262 13.69 -1.56 -6.22
C THR A 262 13.57 -1.88 -4.73
N MET A 263 14.13 -2.99 -4.32
CA MET A 263 14.26 -3.36 -2.92
C MET A 263 15.66 -2.98 -2.44
N ALA A 264 15.75 -2.07 -1.47
CA ALA A 264 17.04 -1.71 -0.87
C ALA A 264 17.60 -2.86 -0.01
N THR A 265 18.86 -2.78 0.36
CA THR A 265 19.53 -3.79 1.18
C THR A 265 18.76 -4.10 2.46
N ASP A 266 18.64 -5.37 2.79
CA ASP A 266 17.91 -5.91 3.95
C ASP A 266 16.38 -5.68 3.94
N SER A 267 15.80 -5.12 2.86
CA SER A 267 14.35 -5.10 2.71
C SER A 267 13.80 -6.45 2.27
N SER A 268 12.53 -6.72 2.55
CA SER A 268 11.93 -8.01 2.22
C SER A 268 10.46 -7.92 1.82
N ILE A 269 10.04 -8.89 0.99
CA ILE A 269 8.63 -9.21 0.71
C ILE A 269 8.40 -10.62 1.27
N THR A 270 7.45 -10.77 2.19
CA THR A 270 7.24 -12.05 2.88
C THR A 270 5.76 -12.44 2.87
N ALA A 271 5.42 -13.51 2.17
CA ALA A 271 4.13 -14.17 2.28
C ALA A 271 4.35 -15.55 2.92
N LEU A 272 3.56 -15.93 3.96
CA LEU A 272 3.85 -17.19 4.65
C LEU A 272 3.57 -18.40 3.74
N ASP A 273 2.32 -18.57 3.31
CA ASP A 273 1.87 -19.69 2.48
C ASP A 273 1.16 -19.22 1.19
N GLY A 274 1.20 -17.92 0.88
CA GLY A 274 0.67 -17.34 -0.35
C GLY A 274 1.75 -17.09 -1.38
N ASP A 275 1.36 -17.02 -2.64
CA ASP A 275 2.26 -16.68 -3.74
C ASP A 275 2.69 -15.21 -3.70
N VAL A 276 3.87 -14.94 -4.26
CA VAL A 276 4.34 -13.58 -4.53
C VAL A 276 4.47 -13.39 -6.03
N VAL A 277 3.77 -12.41 -6.57
CA VAL A 277 3.84 -12.05 -7.99
C VAL A 277 4.36 -10.62 -8.14
N VAL A 278 5.39 -10.44 -8.94
CA VAL A 278 5.97 -9.15 -9.30
C VAL A 278 5.93 -8.99 -10.81
N GLU A 279 5.27 -7.93 -11.27
CA GLU A 279 5.15 -7.60 -12.69
C GLU A 279 5.52 -6.14 -12.94
N THR A 280 6.61 -5.90 -13.66
CA THR A 280 7.11 -4.55 -13.93
C THR A 280 7.47 -4.36 -15.40
N SER A 281 7.52 -3.09 -15.85
CA SER A 281 8.07 -2.79 -17.18
C SER A 281 9.58 -2.63 -17.17
N ALA A 282 10.17 -2.09 -16.11
CA ALA A 282 11.62 -1.88 -15.99
C ALA A 282 12.28 -2.96 -15.10
N ASP A 283 13.48 -2.68 -14.58
CA ASP A 283 14.23 -3.64 -13.78
C ASP A 283 13.49 -4.07 -12.49
N VAL A 284 13.63 -5.34 -12.15
CA VAL A 284 13.28 -5.90 -10.84
C VAL A 284 14.57 -6.12 -10.04
N ARG A 285 14.82 -5.32 -9.02
CA ARG A 285 15.98 -5.42 -8.14
C ARG A 285 15.56 -5.99 -6.80
N VAL A 286 15.95 -7.23 -6.55
CA VAL A 286 15.49 -8.02 -5.40
C VAL A 286 16.54 -8.04 -4.30
N ALA A 287 16.12 -7.69 -3.07
CA ALA A 287 16.91 -7.97 -1.86
C ALA A 287 16.48 -9.31 -1.25
N GLY A 288 15.22 -9.47 -0.84
CA GLY A 288 14.74 -10.75 -0.31
C GLY A 288 13.24 -10.97 -0.51
N ILE A 289 12.86 -12.11 -1.09
CA ILE A 289 11.46 -12.56 -1.18
C ILE A 289 11.36 -13.95 -0.56
N THR A 290 10.44 -14.12 0.39
CA THR A 290 10.29 -15.38 1.12
C THR A 290 8.83 -15.83 1.15
N THR A 291 8.58 -17.08 0.76
CA THR A 291 7.28 -17.76 0.91
C THR A 291 7.48 -19.28 0.95
N ASN A 292 6.53 -20.02 1.53
CA ASN A 292 6.43 -21.47 1.38
C ASN A 292 5.75 -21.88 0.05
N ALA A 293 5.14 -20.94 -0.67
CA ALA A 293 4.46 -21.13 -1.95
C ALA A 293 5.34 -20.75 -3.15
N ASP A 294 4.78 -20.19 -4.19
CA ASP A 294 5.47 -19.91 -5.44
C ASP A 294 5.77 -18.42 -5.64
N VAL A 295 6.86 -18.13 -6.35
CA VAL A 295 7.25 -16.76 -6.71
C VAL A 295 7.30 -16.62 -8.23
N SER A 296 6.70 -15.54 -8.75
CA SER A 296 6.84 -15.13 -10.14
C SER A 296 7.41 -13.72 -10.25
N LEU A 297 8.51 -13.58 -10.98
CA LEU A 297 9.14 -12.30 -11.28
C LEU A 297 9.08 -12.04 -12.79
N THR A 298 8.46 -10.93 -13.19
CA THR A 298 8.35 -10.52 -14.59
C THR A 298 8.86 -9.09 -14.77
N SER A 299 9.78 -8.93 -15.75
CA SER A 299 10.24 -7.61 -16.21
C SER A 299 10.09 -7.54 -17.74
N THR A 300 9.14 -6.73 -18.23
CA THR A 300 8.78 -6.73 -19.66
C THR A 300 9.75 -5.94 -20.56
N ALA A 301 10.59 -5.06 -20.00
CA ALA A 301 11.60 -4.31 -20.75
C ALA A 301 12.98 -4.26 -20.06
N GLY A 302 13.09 -4.70 -18.81
CA GLY A 302 14.33 -4.66 -18.02
C GLY A 302 14.90 -6.03 -17.69
N SER A 303 15.74 -6.05 -16.66
CA SER A 303 16.39 -7.23 -16.08
C SER A 303 15.82 -7.55 -14.71
N ILE A 304 16.01 -8.79 -14.28
CA ILE A 304 15.79 -9.22 -12.89
C ILE A 304 17.18 -9.39 -12.26
N LEU A 305 17.47 -8.61 -11.22
CA LEU A 305 18.81 -8.44 -10.69
C LEU A 305 18.84 -8.69 -9.18
N ASP A 306 19.94 -9.26 -8.73
CA ASP A 306 20.28 -9.29 -7.32
C ASP A 306 20.70 -7.89 -6.85
N ASN A 307 20.06 -7.40 -5.79
CA ASN A 307 20.40 -6.13 -5.13
C ASN A 307 21.08 -6.32 -3.77
N GLN A 308 21.44 -7.53 -3.40
CA GLN A 308 22.04 -7.85 -2.12
C GLN A 308 23.03 -9.03 -2.24
N ALA A 309 24.30 -8.72 -2.48
CA ALA A 309 25.34 -9.71 -2.61
C ALA A 309 25.41 -10.66 -1.38
N ASP A 310 25.73 -11.93 -1.63
CA ASP A 310 25.92 -12.98 -0.62
C ASP A 310 24.68 -13.33 0.22
N ARG A 311 23.46 -13.02 -0.26
CA ARG A 311 22.19 -13.39 0.40
C ARG A 311 21.21 -14.00 -0.57
N ILE A 312 20.25 -14.77 -0.04
CA ILE A 312 19.19 -15.36 -0.84
C ILE A 312 18.20 -14.27 -1.27
N ASN A 313 18.05 -14.08 -2.58
CA ASN A 313 17.06 -13.18 -3.17
C ASN A 313 15.67 -13.79 -3.16
N VAL A 314 15.52 -15.10 -3.40
CA VAL A 314 14.24 -15.80 -3.35
C VAL A 314 14.37 -17.12 -2.61
N SER A 315 13.55 -17.28 -1.56
CA SER A 315 13.33 -18.55 -0.86
C SER A 315 11.86 -18.95 -1.01
N ALA A 316 11.59 -20.03 -1.77
CA ALA A 316 10.23 -20.41 -2.16
C ALA A 316 10.12 -21.90 -2.53
N SER A 317 8.90 -22.42 -2.71
CA SER A 317 8.66 -23.74 -3.30
C SER A 317 9.14 -23.77 -4.76
N SER A 318 8.76 -22.75 -5.55
CA SER A 318 9.24 -22.59 -6.91
C SER A 318 9.48 -21.13 -7.30
N LEU A 319 10.33 -20.94 -8.32
CA LEU A 319 10.58 -19.65 -8.95
C LEU A 319 10.28 -19.71 -10.44
N ARG A 320 9.39 -18.81 -10.89
CA ARG A 320 9.20 -18.45 -12.29
C ARG A 320 9.86 -17.10 -12.55
N PHE A 321 10.66 -16.97 -13.59
CA PHE A 321 11.16 -15.67 -14.03
C PHE A 321 10.95 -15.44 -15.54
N ASP A 322 10.63 -14.21 -15.90
CA ASP A 322 10.43 -13.78 -17.30
C ASP A 322 11.02 -12.38 -17.47
N ALA A 323 12.20 -12.28 -18.03
CA ALA A 323 12.91 -11.01 -18.17
C ALA A 323 13.13 -10.66 -19.64
N ASN A 324 12.95 -9.39 -20.01
CA ASN A 324 13.28 -8.95 -21.37
C ASN A 324 14.79 -8.95 -21.60
N ALA A 325 15.56 -8.43 -20.65
CA ALA A 325 17.03 -8.37 -20.76
C ALA A 325 17.67 -9.59 -20.07
N GLY A 326 18.21 -9.47 -18.87
CA GLY A 326 18.93 -10.57 -18.20
C GLY A 326 18.29 -11.00 -16.89
N PHE A 327 18.74 -12.16 -16.40
CA PHE A 327 18.42 -12.66 -15.06
C PHE A 327 19.73 -12.91 -14.31
N GLY A 328 19.97 -12.18 -13.21
CA GLY A 328 21.26 -12.12 -12.53
C GLY A 328 22.35 -11.51 -13.39
N ALA A 329 23.59 -11.59 -12.95
CA ALA A 329 24.77 -11.12 -13.66
C ALA A 329 25.96 -12.08 -13.44
N SER A 330 26.91 -12.11 -14.36
CA SER A 330 28.10 -12.98 -14.22
C SER A 330 28.99 -12.63 -13.03
N SER A 331 28.91 -11.40 -12.54
CA SER A 331 29.63 -10.92 -11.35
C SER A 331 28.80 -11.01 -10.07
N ASN A 332 27.52 -11.24 -10.18
CA ASN A 332 26.54 -11.33 -9.09
C ASN A 332 25.35 -12.16 -9.58
N ALA A 333 25.45 -13.48 -9.44
CA ALA A 333 24.37 -14.38 -9.81
C ALA A 333 23.14 -14.12 -8.92
N PHE A 334 21.97 -14.43 -9.41
CA PHE A 334 20.75 -14.33 -8.62
C PHE A 334 20.66 -15.54 -7.68
N ASP A 335 20.71 -15.27 -6.38
CA ASP A 335 20.79 -16.29 -5.34
C ASP A 335 19.40 -16.80 -4.92
N THR A 336 19.21 -18.12 -4.99
CA THR A 336 17.93 -18.76 -4.71
C THR A 336 18.05 -19.90 -3.71
N GLN A 337 16.93 -20.22 -3.08
CA GLN A 337 16.68 -21.43 -2.32
C GLN A 337 15.30 -21.95 -2.70
N VAL A 338 15.21 -22.65 -3.85
CA VAL A 338 13.92 -23.10 -4.42
C VAL A 338 13.99 -24.55 -4.85
N GLY A 339 12.86 -25.29 -4.72
CA GLY A 339 12.78 -26.68 -5.17
C GLY A 339 12.66 -26.81 -6.68
N THR A 340 12.01 -25.85 -7.37
CA THR A 340 11.82 -25.88 -8.82
C THR A 340 12.02 -24.49 -9.42
N VAL A 341 12.68 -24.44 -10.58
CA VAL A 341 12.82 -23.20 -11.34
C VAL A 341 12.43 -23.39 -12.80
N ALA A 342 11.77 -22.37 -13.36
CA ALA A 342 11.59 -22.21 -14.79
C ALA A 342 11.68 -20.72 -15.17
N GLY A 343 12.18 -20.43 -16.36
CA GLY A 343 12.22 -19.03 -16.75
C GLY A 343 12.77 -18.80 -18.15
N ARG A 344 12.68 -17.56 -18.56
CA ARG A 344 13.25 -17.13 -19.84
C ARG A 344 13.78 -15.71 -19.76
N THR A 345 14.76 -15.45 -20.63
CA THR A 345 15.15 -14.10 -21.01
C THR A 345 14.92 -13.93 -22.51
N ILE A 346 14.48 -12.74 -22.96
CA ILE A 346 14.24 -12.46 -24.38
C ILE A 346 15.54 -12.04 -25.06
N ASP A 347 16.35 -11.20 -24.41
CA ASP A 347 17.62 -10.70 -24.96
C ASP A 347 18.68 -10.58 -23.86
N GLY A 348 19.12 -11.70 -23.29
CA GLY A 348 20.14 -11.67 -22.24
C GLY A 348 20.43 -13.01 -21.63
N ALA A 349 21.45 -13.03 -20.79
CA ALA A 349 21.93 -14.23 -20.12
C ALA A 349 21.14 -14.52 -18.82
N VAL A 350 21.25 -15.77 -18.37
CA VAL A 350 20.76 -16.25 -17.08
C VAL A 350 21.96 -16.64 -16.23
N PHE A 351 22.07 -16.04 -15.04
CA PHE A 351 23.05 -16.41 -14.01
C PHE A 351 22.29 -16.66 -12.70
N LEU A 352 22.14 -17.93 -12.35
CA LEU A 352 21.42 -18.39 -11.18
C LEU A 352 22.34 -19.24 -10.32
N GLN A 353 22.33 -18.97 -9.00
CA GLN A 353 22.94 -19.80 -8.00
C GLN A 353 21.88 -20.27 -7.02
N ASP A 354 21.75 -21.59 -6.83
CA ASP A 354 20.79 -22.14 -5.87
C ASP A 354 21.48 -22.88 -4.73
N SER A 355 20.88 -22.80 -3.53
CA SER A 355 21.39 -23.40 -2.32
C SER A 355 20.38 -24.30 -1.59
N ALA A 356 19.27 -24.67 -2.24
CA ALA A 356 18.35 -25.71 -1.74
C ALA A 356 19.03 -27.09 -1.72
N ASP A 357 18.42 -28.07 -1.07
CA ASP A 357 18.96 -29.44 -1.07
C ASP A 357 18.97 -30.08 -2.46
N ASP A 358 17.93 -29.86 -3.26
CA ASP A 358 17.82 -30.32 -4.66
C ASP A 358 17.12 -29.24 -5.49
N LEU A 359 17.63 -28.94 -6.68
CA LEU A 359 17.03 -28.05 -7.67
C LEU A 359 16.50 -28.81 -8.88
N ILE A 360 15.26 -28.56 -9.26
CA ILE A 360 14.67 -29.08 -10.49
C ILE A 360 14.48 -27.94 -11.49
N ILE A 361 15.09 -28.02 -12.66
CA ILE A 361 14.68 -27.21 -13.81
C ILE A 361 13.44 -27.89 -14.39
N GLY A 362 12.27 -27.31 -14.13
CA GLY A 362 10.99 -27.95 -14.36
C GLY A 362 9.96 -27.03 -15.01
N SER A 363 8.71 -27.14 -14.59
CA SER A 363 7.62 -26.22 -14.96
C SER A 363 7.09 -25.53 -13.72
N THR A 364 6.91 -24.22 -13.81
CA THR A 364 6.48 -23.37 -12.68
C THR A 364 5.36 -22.42 -13.09
N GLN A 365 4.49 -22.12 -12.14
CA GLN A 365 3.41 -21.16 -12.27
C GLN A 365 3.16 -20.56 -10.87
N ALA A 366 2.82 -19.29 -10.82
CA ALA A 366 2.34 -18.62 -9.61
C ALA A 366 1.05 -17.88 -9.91
N SER A 367 0.30 -17.54 -8.87
CA SER A 367 -0.90 -16.71 -8.98
C SER A 367 -1.07 -15.86 -7.74
N SER A 368 -1.41 -14.59 -7.90
CA SER A 368 -1.78 -13.71 -6.79
C SER A 368 -3.27 -13.40 -6.79
N GLU A 369 -3.75 -12.94 -5.65
CA GLU A 369 -5.06 -12.35 -5.48
C GLU A 369 -4.92 -10.84 -5.42
N VAL A 370 -5.26 -10.16 -6.52
CA VAL A 370 -5.17 -8.71 -6.64
C VAL A 370 -6.35 -8.05 -5.96
N VAL A 371 -6.09 -7.13 -5.06
CA VAL A 371 -7.09 -6.36 -4.32
C VAL A 371 -7.54 -5.16 -5.17
N ALA A 372 -8.85 -5.02 -5.37
CA ALA A 372 -9.46 -3.89 -6.07
C ALA A 372 -9.82 -2.75 -5.10
N ALA A 373 -10.18 -1.58 -5.65
CA ALA A 373 -10.53 -0.39 -4.89
C ALA A 373 -11.75 -0.58 -3.94
N ASP A 374 -12.62 -1.54 -4.21
CA ASP A 374 -13.72 -1.92 -3.33
C ASP A 374 -13.35 -3.06 -2.35
N SER A 375 -12.07 -3.39 -2.25
CA SER A 375 -11.48 -4.53 -1.55
C SER A 375 -11.91 -5.92 -2.03
N SER A 376 -12.62 -6.03 -3.15
CA SER A 376 -12.83 -7.31 -3.81
C SER A 376 -11.51 -7.85 -4.37
N ILE A 377 -11.44 -9.17 -4.58
CA ILE A 377 -10.23 -9.82 -5.08
C ILE A 377 -10.47 -10.44 -6.46
N THR A 378 -9.44 -10.35 -7.31
CA THR A 378 -9.39 -11.03 -8.60
C THR A 378 -8.10 -11.82 -8.71
N VAL A 379 -8.17 -13.02 -9.29
CA VAL A 379 -6.98 -13.86 -9.46
C VAL A 379 -6.15 -13.37 -10.64
N ASN A 380 -4.88 -13.05 -10.39
CA ASN A 380 -3.84 -12.84 -11.39
C ASN A 380 -3.07 -14.14 -11.57
N ALA A 381 -3.46 -14.96 -12.56
CA ALA A 381 -2.79 -16.22 -12.88
C ALA A 381 -1.71 -15.96 -13.94
N VAL A 382 -0.45 -16.05 -13.55
CA VAL A 382 0.68 -15.90 -14.47
C VAL A 382 0.80 -17.14 -15.35
N ALA A 383 1.05 -16.97 -16.65
CA ALA A 383 1.19 -18.09 -17.56
C ALA A 383 2.39 -18.98 -17.17
N PRO A 384 2.24 -20.33 -17.19
CA PRO A 384 3.32 -21.23 -16.80
C PRO A 384 4.50 -21.13 -17.76
N LEU A 385 5.71 -21.33 -17.22
CA LEU A 385 6.94 -21.54 -17.99
C LEU A 385 7.48 -22.93 -17.71
N SER A 386 8.24 -23.46 -18.67
CA SER A 386 8.91 -24.76 -18.55
C SER A 386 10.33 -24.68 -19.04
N GLY A 387 11.27 -25.15 -18.23
CA GLY A 387 12.69 -25.09 -18.52
C GLY A 387 13.31 -23.71 -18.33
N ILE A 388 14.56 -23.55 -18.78
CA ILE A 388 15.25 -22.26 -18.81
C ILE A 388 15.68 -21.95 -20.24
N VAL A 389 15.19 -20.84 -20.77
CA VAL A 389 15.47 -20.42 -22.14
C VAL A 389 16.06 -19.00 -22.13
N SER A 390 17.22 -18.84 -22.73
CA SER A 390 17.80 -17.52 -22.98
C SER A 390 17.74 -17.17 -24.47
N GLY A 391 17.26 -15.95 -24.76
CA GLY A 391 17.19 -15.40 -26.11
C GLY A 391 18.37 -14.48 -26.41
N GLY A 392 18.31 -13.80 -27.58
CA GLY A 392 19.35 -12.89 -28.03
C GLY A 392 20.56 -13.57 -28.69
N ALA A 393 21.56 -12.74 -29.10
CA ALA A 393 22.70 -13.21 -29.85
C ALA A 393 23.74 -14.01 -29.02
N ASP A 394 23.82 -13.69 -27.71
CA ASP A 394 24.85 -14.23 -26.80
C ASP A 394 24.25 -14.60 -25.44
N GLY A 395 23.01 -15.08 -25.42
CA GLY A 395 22.27 -15.45 -24.20
C GLY A 395 22.83 -16.70 -23.54
N SER A 396 23.83 -16.59 -22.67
CA SER A 396 24.39 -17.72 -21.92
C SER A 396 23.50 -18.10 -20.75
N ILE A 397 23.49 -19.39 -20.36
CA ILE A 397 22.81 -19.92 -19.19
C ILE A 397 23.84 -20.52 -18.25
N VAL A 398 23.90 -20.01 -17.03
CA VAL A 398 24.73 -20.55 -15.96
C VAL A 398 23.79 -20.83 -14.77
N VAL A 399 23.66 -22.08 -14.41
CA VAL A 399 22.94 -22.55 -13.22
C VAL A 399 23.90 -23.33 -12.36
N THR A 400 24.12 -22.86 -11.14
CA THR A 400 24.99 -23.51 -10.17
C THR A 400 24.15 -23.95 -8.96
N GLN A 401 24.16 -25.26 -8.68
CA GLN A 401 23.60 -25.84 -7.47
C GLN A 401 24.73 -26.07 -6.47
N THR A 402 24.68 -25.32 -5.34
CA THR A 402 25.79 -25.36 -4.35
C THR A 402 25.69 -26.51 -3.35
N THR A 403 24.50 -27.08 -3.19
CA THR A 403 24.20 -28.23 -2.32
C THR A 403 23.25 -29.17 -3.06
N GLY A 404 23.28 -30.49 -2.77
CA GLY A 404 22.35 -31.45 -3.35
C GLY A 404 22.46 -31.69 -4.85
N SER A 405 21.36 -32.00 -5.51
CA SER A 405 21.30 -32.44 -6.90
C SER A 405 20.68 -31.38 -7.81
N LEU A 406 21.14 -31.32 -9.06
CA LEU A 406 20.50 -30.56 -10.14
C LEU A 406 19.85 -31.53 -11.13
N THR A 407 18.53 -31.43 -11.30
CA THR A 407 17.76 -32.26 -12.24
C THR A 407 17.14 -31.40 -13.32
N VAL A 408 17.26 -31.82 -14.59
CA VAL A 408 16.51 -31.23 -15.70
C VAL A 408 15.37 -32.16 -16.05
N ASP A 409 14.12 -31.68 -15.88
CA ASP A 409 12.93 -32.50 -16.14
C ASP A 409 12.73 -32.77 -17.64
N SER A 410 12.17 -33.89 -17.99
CA SER A 410 12.08 -34.38 -19.39
C SER A 410 11.29 -33.44 -20.33
N ALA A 411 10.41 -32.63 -19.81
CA ALA A 411 9.60 -31.64 -20.56
C ALA A 411 10.13 -30.20 -20.42
N ALA A 412 11.26 -29.99 -19.76
CA ALA A 412 11.81 -28.69 -19.41
C ALA A 412 13.13 -28.41 -20.13
N PRO A 413 13.13 -27.84 -21.34
CA PRO A 413 14.35 -27.61 -22.09
C PRO A 413 15.26 -26.57 -21.41
N VAL A 414 16.58 -26.79 -21.49
CA VAL A 414 17.57 -25.73 -21.22
C VAL A 414 18.17 -25.35 -22.57
N SER A 415 17.93 -24.11 -23.01
CA SER A 415 18.28 -23.69 -24.36
C SER A 415 18.83 -22.26 -24.37
N ALA A 416 20.10 -22.12 -24.75
CA ALA A 416 20.77 -20.86 -25.00
C ALA A 416 20.71 -20.51 -26.49
N ALA A 417 20.30 -19.28 -26.84
CA ALA A 417 20.28 -18.82 -28.24
C ALA A 417 21.65 -18.31 -28.72
N GLY A 418 21.78 -18.21 -30.03
CA GLY A 418 22.95 -17.61 -30.67
C GLY A 418 24.27 -18.35 -30.36
N SER A 419 25.26 -17.61 -29.87
CA SER A 419 26.56 -18.13 -29.43
C SER A 419 26.62 -18.35 -27.90
N GLY A 420 25.46 -18.31 -27.19
CA GLY A 420 25.40 -18.48 -25.76
C GLY A 420 25.89 -19.84 -25.27
N ASN A 421 26.64 -19.84 -24.19
CA ASN A 421 27.12 -21.05 -23.53
C ASN A 421 26.13 -21.55 -22.47
N VAL A 422 26.13 -22.85 -22.23
CA VAL A 422 25.34 -23.45 -21.13
C VAL A 422 26.28 -24.10 -20.14
N LEU A 423 26.19 -23.70 -18.88
CA LEU A 423 26.80 -24.38 -17.75
C LEU A 423 25.70 -24.81 -16.78
N LEU A 424 25.63 -26.11 -16.52
CA LEU A 424 24.83 -26.67 -15.42
C LEU A 424 25.81 -27.33 -14.47
N ASP A 425 25.97 -26.81 -13.28
CA ASP A 425 26.94 -27.25 -12.29
C ASP A 425 26.22 -27.68 -11.01
N ALA A 426 26.45 -28.90 -10.58
CA ALA A 426 25.95 -29.45 -9.32
C ALA A 426 27.14 -29.79 -8.43
N ALA A 427 27.46 -28.89 -7.50
CA ALA A 427 28.59 -29.02 -6.60
C ALA A 427 28.32 -29.94 -5.39
N GLY A 428 27.10 -30.47 -5.27
CA GLY A 428 26.72 -31.42 -4.23
C GLY A 428 27.44 -32.76 -4.40
N ALA A 429 28.07 -33.22 -3.33
CA ALA A 429 28.76 -34.52 -3.28
C ALA A 429 27.80 -35.65 -2.90
#